data_33dba7ec6baa7f6ee512a9b2423cdd0c
#
_entry.id   33dba7ec6baa7f6ee512a9b2423cdd0c
#
_cell.length_a   1.000
_cell.length_b   1.000
_cell.length_c   1.000
_cell.angle_alpha   90.00
_cell.angle_beta   90.00
_cell.angle_gamma   90.00
#
_symmetry.space_group_name_H-M   'P 1'
#
loop_
_entity.id
_entity.type
_entity.pdbx_description
1 polymer ?
#
loop_
_entity_poly.entity_id
_entity_poly.type
_entity_poly.pdbx_seq_one_letter_code
_entity_poly.pdbx_strand_id
1 'polypeptide(L)'
;MLYHWRCHKDSTASNPESKLYAFDAGARAIMDHYKRVGIEAERVEKGVDYGIYHSVYKIQGEPLVSIIIPNKDHHTDLDLCLRAIETRATYRNVEFIIVENNST
;
A
#
# COMPACT_ATOMS: atom_id res chain seq x y z
N MET A 1 35.73 11.16 -15.07
CA MET A 1 34.48 11.32 -14.28
C MET A 1 33.68 12.44 -14.93
N LEU A 2 32.47 12.14 -15.45
CA LEU A 2 31.69 13.09 -16.27
C LEU A 2 30.62 13.86 -15.46
N TYR A 3 30.43 13.49 -14.19
CA TYR A 3 29.44 14.11 -13.31
C TYR A 3 30.05 14.45 -11.96
N HIS A 4 29.80 15.67 -11.49
CA HIS A 4 30.25 16.17 -10.20
C HIS A 4 29.03 16.61 -9.37
N TRP A 5 28.83 15.99 -8.22
CA TRP A 5 27.82 16.38 -7.24
C TRP A 5 28.38 17.44 -6.31
N ARG A 6 27.90 18.68 -6.46
CA ARG A 6 28.30 19.76 -5.54
C ARG A 6 27.49 19.67 -4.25
N CYS A 7 28.17 19.53 -3.13
CA CYS A 7 27.58 19.60 -1.81
C CYS A 7 28.00 20.91 -1.15
N HIS A 8 27.04 21.67 -0.63
CA HIS A 8 27.27 22.91 0.11
C HIS A 8 26.36 22.98 1.34
N LYS A 9 26.56 23.99 2.21
CA LYS A 9 25.89 24.09 3.51
C LYS A 9 24.36 24.12 3.43
N ASP A 10 23.80 24.67 2.35
CA ASP A 10 22.37 24.77 2.09
C ASP A 10 21.85 23.66 1.16
N SER A 11 22.69 22.64 0.89
CA SER A 11 22.33 21.53 0.04
C SER A 11 21.36 20.58 0.75
N THR A 12 20.24 20.28 0.11
CA THR A 12 19.24 19.31 0.59
C THR A 12 19.80 17.89 0.66
N ALA A 13 20.98 17.62 0.06
CA ALA A 13 21.62 16.31 0.07
C ALA A 13 22.29 15.98 1.41
N SER A 14 22.71 17.00 2.18
CA SER A 14 23.46 16.83 3.44
C SER A 14 22.62 16.83 4.71
N ASN A 15 21.38 17.32 4.64
CA ASN A 15 20.48 17.40 5.80
C ASN A 15 19.07 16.91 5.46
N PRO A 16 18.61 15.78 6.04
CA PRO A 16 17.24 15.28 5.83
C PRO A 16 16.17 16.26 6.29
N GLU A 17 16.40 17.05 7.34
CA GLU A 17 15.43 18.03 7.85
C GLU A 17 15.19 19.20 6.87
N SER A 18 16.18 19.56 6.08
CA SER A 18 16.01 20.56 5.02
C SER A 18 15.09 20.12 3.87
N LYS A 19 14.71 18.82 3.85
CA LYS A 19 13.83 18.21 2.85
C LYS A 19 12.38 18.08 3.29
N LEU A 20 12.01 18.52 4.49
CA LEU A 20 10.63 18.33 5.00
C LEU A 20 9.58 18.93 4.05
N TYR A 21 9.87 20.09 3.45
CA TYR A 21 8.99 20.69 2.45
C TYR A 21 8.84 19.82 1.19
N ALA A 22 9.91 19.10 0.82
CA ALA A 22 9.90 18.22 -0.37
C ALA A 22 8.97 17.03 -0.18
N PHE A 23 8.83 16.51 1.04
CA PHE A 23 7.90 15.42 1.35
C PHE A 23 6.44 15.88 1.26
N ASP A 24 6.13 17.08 1.72
CA ASP A 24 4.80 17.65 1.56
C ASP A 24 4.50 17.94 0.08
N ALA A 25 5.48 18.43 -0.67
CA ALA A 25 5.37 18.65 -2.10
C ALA A 25 5.15 17.33 -2.85
N GLY A 26 5.83 16.26 -2.46
CA GLY A 26 5.65 14.92 -3.03
C GLY A 26 4.23 14.40 -2.80
N ALA A 27 3.71 14.49 -1.59
CA ALA A 27 2.33 14.08 -1.29
C ALA A 27 1.30 14.85 -2.13
N ARG A 28 1.49 16.17 -2.25
CA ARG A 28 0.62 17.02 -3.11
C ARG A 28 0.72 16.63 -4.58
N ALA A 29 1.92 16.36 -5.08
CA ALA A 29 2.14 15.96 -6.48
C ALA A 29 1.44 14.63 -6.81
N ILE A 30 1.47 13.66 -5.90
CA ILE A 30 0.75 12.38 -6.04
C ILE A 30 -0.76 12.63 -6.06
N MET A 31 -1.28 13.43 -5.14
CA MET A 31 -2.72 13.75 -5.09
C MET A 31 -3.18 14.49 -6.35
N ASP A 32 -2.39 15.43 -6.85
CA ASP A 32 -2.68 16.15 -8.09
C ASP A 32 -2.64 15.23 -9.31
N HIS A 33 -1.74 14.26 -9.32
CA HIS A 33 -1.70 13.21 -10.35
C HIS A 33 -3.00 12.40 -10.33
N TYR A 34 -3.45 11.94 -9.17
CA TYR A 34 -4.70 11.19 -9.04
C TYR A 34 -5.90 11.97 -9.57
N LYS A 35 -6.00 13.27 -9.25
CA LYS A 35 -7.05 14.14 -9.80
C LYS A 35 -7.01 14.21 -11.33
N ARG A 36 -5.82 14.32 -11.93
CA ARG A 36 -5.67 14.41 -13.40
C ARG A 36 -6.07 13.12 -14.11
N VAL A 37 -5.81 11.96 -13.51
CA VAL A 37 -6.11 10.65 -14.12
C VAL A 37 -7.45 10.07 -13.67
N GLY A 38 -8.20 10.78 -12.84
CA GLY A 38 -9.52 10.36 -12.39
C GLY A 38 -9.50 9.24 -11.33
N ILE A 39 -8.41 9.09 -10.59
CA ILE A 39 -8.33 8.17 -9.46
C ILE A 39 -8.84 8.89 -8.20
N GLU A 40 -9.87 8.35 -7.57
CA GLU A 40 -10.38 8.88 -6.32
C GLU A 40 -9.55 8.38 -5.14
N ALA A 41 -8.64 9.22 -4.68
CA ALA A 41 -7.90 9.02 -3.44
C ALA A 41 -8.47 9.91 -2.34
N GLU A 42 -8.59 9.36 -1.13
CA GLU A 42 -9.03 10.11 0.04
C GLU A 42 -7.90 11.02 0.54
N ARG A 43 -6.70 10.45 0.67
CA ARG A 43 -5.51 11.17 1.12
C ARG A 43 -4.23 10.47 0.70
N VAL A 44 -3.14 11.22 0.71
CA VAL A 44 -1.78 10.70 0.60
C VAL A 44 -1.03 11.07 1.87
N GLU A 45 -0.60 10.07 2.62
CA GLU A 45 0.10 10.21 3.89
C GLU A 45 1.60 9.95 3.70
N LYS A 46 2.41 10.51 4.60
CA LYS A 46 3.82 10.14 4.71
C LYS A 46 3.92 8.72 5.26
N GLY A 47 4.73 7.89 4.64
CA GLY A 47 5.01 6.53 5.09
C GLY A 47 5.99 6.49 6.27
N VAL A 48 6.48 5.30 6.56
CA VAL A 48 7.39 5.03 7.69
C VAL A 48 8.76 5.69 7.53
N ASP A 49 9.19 5.92 6.29
CA ASP A 49 10.47 6.52 5.96
C ASP A 49 10.31 7.73 5.03
N TYR A 50 11.37 8.56 4.97
CA TYR A 50 11.43 9.70 4.08
C TYR A 50 11.34 9.29 2.60
N GLY A 51 10.43 9.94 1.88
CA GLY A 51 10.21 9.67 0.45
C GLY A 51 9.28 8.48 0.16
N ILE A 52 8.76 7.82 1.19
CA ILE A 52 7.72 6.80 1.06
C ILE A 52 6.37 7.43 1.38
N TYR A 53 5.37 7.12 0.55
CA TYR A 53 4.01 7.64 0.70
C TYR A 53 3.01 6.50 0.73
N HIS A 54 1.99 6.65 1.56
CA HIS A 54 0.85 5.75 1.63
C HIS A 54 -0.37 6.47 1.04
N SER A 55 -0.88 5.94 -0.06
CA SER A 55 -2.09 6.45 -0.70
C SER A 55 -3.30 5.67 -0.20
N VAL A 56 -4.27 6.38 0.35
CA VAL A 56 -5.55 5.83 0.78
C VAL A 56 -6.58 6.13 -0.29
N TYR A 57 -7.03 5.09 -0.98
CA TYR A 57 -8.02 5.19 -2.03
C TYR A 57 -9.43 5.20 -1.46
N LYS A 58 -10.31 5.95 -2.11
CA LYS A 58 -11.72 5.95 -1.78
C LYS A 58 -12.36 4.63 -2.23
N ILE A 59 -12.92 3.90 -1.30
CA ILE A 59 -13.67 2.68 -1.63
C ILE A 59 -15.02 3.10 -2.20
N GLN A 60 -15.32 2.62 -3.42
CA GLN A 60 -16.57 2.90 -4.10
C GLN A 60 -17.44 1.66 -4.11
N GLY A 61 -18.56 1.72 -3.41
CA GLY A 61 -19.48 0.58 -3.27
C GLY A 61 -18.89 -0.55 -2.42
N GLU A 62 -19.46 -1.72 -2.60
CA GLU A 62 -19.06 -2.96 -1.90
C GLU A 62 -18.92 -4.11 -2.91
N PRO A 63 -17.92 -4.04 -3.83
CA PRO A 63 -17.72 -5.12 -4.79
C PRO A 63 -17.34 -6.42 -4.08
N LEU A 64 -17.74 -7.56 -4.67
CA LEU A 64 -17.34 -8.87 -4.18
C LEU A 64 -15.83 -9.06 -4.34
N VAL A 65 -15.17 -9.43 -3.26
CA VAL A 65 -13.73 -9.77 -3.25
C VAL A 65 -13.58 -11.27 -3.09
N SER A 66 -13.02 -11.93 -4.11
CA SER A 66 -12.70 -13.35 -4.06
C SER A 66 -11.30 -13.56 -3.50
N ILE A 67 -11.21 -14.24 -2.36
CA ILE A 67 -9.94 -14.59 -1.72
C ILE A 67 -9.58 -16.01 -2.13
N ILE A 68 -8.58 -16.15 -2.99
CA ILE A 68 -8.14 -17.44 -3.52
C ILE A 68 -6.99 -17.96 -2.65
N ILE A 69 -7.20 -19.14 -2.05
CA ILE A 69 -6.24 -19.76 -1.14
C ILE A 69 -5.84 -21.13 -1.69
N PRO A 70 -4.61 -21.31 -2.20
CA PRO A 70 -4.11 -22.62 -2.52
C PRO A 70 -3.83 -23.41 -1.25
N ASN A 71 -4.27 -24.65 -1.20
CA ASN A 71 -4.06 -25.54 -0.07
C ASN A 71 -3.56 -26.92 -0.52
N LYS A 72 -2.72 -27.53 0.32
CA LYS A 72 -2.36 -28.93 0.21
C LYS A 72 -2.06 -29.48 1.61
N ASP A 73 -2.89 -30.40 2.09
CA ASP A 73 -2.72 -31.13 3.37
C ASP A 73 -2.62 -30.26 4.66
N HIS A 74 -2.72 -28.91 4.54
CA HIS A 74 -2.59 -27.97 5.65
C HIS A 74 -3.94 -27.47 6.17
N HIS A 75 -4.84 -28.38 6.54
CA HIS A 75 -6.21 -28.02 6.99
C HIS A 75 -6.21 -27.14 8.25
N THR A 76 -5.28 -27.35 9.18
CA THR A 76 -5.18 -26.53 10.41
C THR A 76 -4.78 -25.11 10.12
N ASP A 77 -3.80 -24.91 9.24
CA ASP A 77 -3.33 -23.57 8.85
C ASP A 77 -4.39 -22.85 8.04
N LEU A 78 -5.12 -23.58 7.18
CA LEU A 78 -6.25 -23.05 6.44
C LEU A 78 -7.36 -22.57 7.38
N ASP A 79 -7.75 -23.37 8.36
CA ASP A 79 -8.77 -23.01 9.36
C ASP A 79 -8.37 -21.75 10.14
N LEU A 80 -7.12 -21.67 10.59
CA LEU A 80 -6.58 -20.50 11.28
C LEU A 80 -6.60 -19.26 10.39
N CYS A 81 -6.24 -19.40 9.12
CA CYS A 81 -6.26 -18.31 8.14
C CYS A 81 -7.68 -17.78 7.93
N LEU A 82 -8.65 -18.67 7.67
CA LEU A 82 -10.04 -18.30 7.45
C LEU A 82 -10.64 -17.60 8.68
N ARG A 83 -10.45 -18.17 9.88
CA ARG A 83 -10.90 -17.56 11.13
C ARG A 83 -10.28 -16.19 11.38
N ALA A 84 -8.99 -16.03 11.07
CA ALA A 84 -8.31 -14.75 11.24
C ALA A 84 -8.89 -13.68 10.31
N ILE A 85 -9.20 -14.04 9.07
CA ILE A 85 -9.85 -13.12 8.12
C ILE A 85 -11.26 -12.77 8.59
N GLU A 86 -12.09 -13.76 8.95
CA GLU A 86 -13.45 -13.54 9.41
C GLU A 86 -13.53 -12.65 10.66
N THR A 87 -12.59 -12.79 11.58
CA THR A 87 -12.60 -12.05 12.85
C THR A 87 -11.97 -10.67 12.75
N ARG A 88 -11.01 -10.46 11.86
CA ARG A 88 -10.23 -9.22 11.77
C ARG A 88 -10.59 -8.33 10.58
N ALA A 89 -11.10 -8.90 9.50
CA ALA A 89 -11.48 -8.11 8.34
C ALA A 89 -12.72 -7.26 8.64
N THR A 90 -12.65 -6.00 8.28
CA THR A 90 -13.77 -5.07 8.37
C THR A 90 -14.65 -5.11 7.13
N TYR A 91 -14.08 -5.49 5.98
CA TYR A 91 -14.81 -5.67 4.74
C TYR A 91 -15.56 -7.00 4.72
N ARG A 92 -16.86 -6.99 4.41
CA ARG A 92 -17.74 -8.15 4.57
C ARG A 92 -18.13 -8.84 3.27
N ASN A 93 -18.10 -8.14 2.14
CA ASN A 93 -18.50 -8.73 0.86
C ASN A 93 -17.35 -9.53 0.25
N VAL A 94 -17.02 -10.66 0.88
CA VAL A 94 -15.93 -11.54 0.48
C VAL A 94 -16.44 -12.96 0.29
N GLU A 95 -15.80 -13.69 -0.63
CA GLU A 95 -15.93 -15.14 -0.76
C GLU A 95 -14.55 -15.79 -0.69
N PHE A 96 -14.51 -17.05 -0.28
CA PHE A 96 -13.28 -17.83 -0.23
C PHE A 96 -13.31 -18.92 -1.30
N ILE A 97 -12.26 -18.97 -2.09
CA ILE A 97 -12.06 -20.02 -3.11
C ILE A 97 -10.84 -20.84 -2.70
N ILE A 98 -11.07 -22.03 -2.20
CA ILE A 98 -9.99 -22.94 -1.79
C ILE A 98 -9.60 -23.81 -2.98
N VAL A 99 -8.35 -23.70 -3.40
CA VAL A 99 -7.80 -24.50 -4.50
C VAL A 99 -7.01 -25.65 -3.89
N GLU A 100 -7.62 -26.83 -3.88
CA GLU A 100 -6.99 -28.05 -3.36
C GLU A 100 -6.03 -28.67 -4.39
N ASN A 101 -4.81 -28.94 -3.95
CA ASN A 101 -3.76 -29.54 -4.76
C ASN A 101 -3.49 -30.99 -4.31
N ASN A 102 -4.43 -31.91 -4.60
CA ASN A 102 -4.34 -33.33 -4.26
C ASN A 102 -4.04 -33.57 -2.77
N SER A 103 -4.83 -33.00 -1.89
CA SER A 103 -4.79 -33.34 -0.45
C SER A 103 -5.22 -34.79 -0.23
N THR A 104 -4.57 -35.46 0.69
CA THR A 104 -4.84 -36.88 1.04
C THR A 104 -5.62 -37.02 2.32
#